data_3e6f0cba10fefbc2389db21ca88baebc
#
_entry.id   3e6f0cba10fefbc2389db21ca88baebc
#
_cell.length_a   1.000
_cell.length_b   1.000
_cell.length_c   1.000
_cell.angle_alpha   90.00
_cell.angle_beta   90.00
_cell.angle_gamma   90.00
#
_symmetry.space_group_name_H-M   'P 1'
#
loop_
_entity.id
_entity.type
_entity.pdbx_description
1 polymer ?
#
loop_
_entity_poly.entity_id
_entity_poly.type
_entity_poly.pdbx_seq_one_letter_code
_entity_poly.pdbx_strand_id
1 'polypeptide(L)'
;MTYKILIADDEPNIVISLEFLMKREGHEVTIARDGQQALDAIRASRPDLVLLDVMMPIKTGFEVLQELRADEAIAGTKVLMLTAKGRETDTAKGIALGADAYMTKPFSTKELAERVRQLLSAEA
;
A
#
# COMPACT_ATOMS: atom_id res chain seq x y z
N MET A 1 -18.20 3.25 -5.61
CA MET A 1 -18.12 1.96 -4.93
C MET A 1 -17.17 2.05 -3.75
N THR A 2 -17.45 1.29 -2.71
CA THR A 2 -16.62 1.24 -1.50
C THR A 2 -15.64 0.08 -1.61
N TYR A 3 -14.37 0.37 -1.41
CA TYR A 3 -13.32 -0.63 -1.39
C TYR A 3 -12.67 -0.68 -0.02
N LYS A 4 -11.98 -1.76 0.27
CA LYS A 4 -11.20 -1.91 1.49
C LYS A 4 -9.75 -1.53 1.20
N ILE A 5 -9.26 -0.54 1.91
CA ILE A 5 -7.89 -0.03 1.75
C ILE A 5 -7.11 -0.29 3.04
N LEU A 6 -5.96 -0.91 2.93
CA LEU A 6 -5.03 -1.04 4.05
C LEU A 6 -3.92 0.00 3.87
N ILE A 7 -3.69 0.78 4.92
CA ILE A 7 -2.58 1.73 4.96
C ILE A 7 -1.51 1.13 5.87
N ALA A 8 -0.37 0.78 5.31
CA ALA A 8 0.75 0.19 6.04
C ALA A 8 1.92 1.18 6.04
N ASP A 9 2.03 1.93 7.12
CA ASP A 9 3.04 2.98 7.28
C ASP A 9 3.22 3.25 8.78
N ASP A 10 4.44 3.50 9.21
CA ASP A 10 4.73 3.76 10.62
C ASP A 10 4.82 5.26 10.95
N GLU A 11 4.74 6.14 9.97
CA GLU A 11 4.76 7.59 10.19
C GLU A 11 3.36 8.12 10.49
N PRO A 12 3.10 8.61 11.73
CA PRO A 12 1.75 9.04 12.10
C PRO A 12 1.15 10.10 11.18
N ASN A 13 1.95 11.06 10.74
CA ASN A 13 1.46 12.13 9.86
C ASN A 13 1.00 11.60 8.50
N ILE A 14 1.74 10.66 7.95
CA ILE A 14 1.39 10.02 6.67
C ILE A 14 0.10 9.21 6.84
N VAL A 15 0.02 8.43 7.92
CA VAL A 15 -1.16 7.61 8.22
C VAL A 15 -2.41 8.48 8.31
N ILE A 16 -2.33 9.59 9.07
CA ILE A 16 -3.47 10.51 9.24
C ILE A 16 -3.91 11.08 7.89
N SER A 17 -2.96 11.53 7.08
CA SER A 17 -3.26 12.11 5.77
C SER A 17 -3.91 11.11 4.83
N LEU A 18 -3.35 9.90 4.77
CA LEU A 18 -3.87 8.85 3.90
C LEU A 18 -5.23 8.36 4.35
N GLU A 19 -5.41 8.20 5.66
CA GLU A 19 -6.70 7.77 6.22
C GLU A 19 -7.79 8.77 5.88
N PHE A 20 -7.53 10.06 6.11
CA PHE A 20 -8.48 11.13 5.77
C PHE A 20 -8.84 11.09 4.29
N LEU A 21 -7.84 11.00 3.43
CA LEU A 21 -8.04 11.00 1.99
C LEU A 21 -8.87 9.80 1.53
N MET A 22 -8.54 8.61 2.01
CA MET A 22 -9.23 7.39 1.59
C MET A 22 -10.67 7.35 2.09
N LYS A 23 -10.92 7.80 3.32
CA LYS A 23 -12.28 7.91 3.85
C LYS A 23 -13.10 8.93 3.08
N ARG A 24 -12.48 10.04 2.68
CA ARG A 24 -13.16 11.05 1.86
C ARG A 24 -13.56 10.48 0.49
N GLU A 25 -12.77 9.55 -0.03
CA GLU A 25 -13.09 8.86 -1.30
C GLU A 25 -14.14 7.76 -1.11
N GLY A 26 -14.62 7.55 0.12
CA GLY A 26 -15.69 6.60 0.40
C GLY A 26 -15.25 5.18 0.72
N HIS A 27 -13.97 4.97 1.04
CA HIS A 27 -13.44 3.63 1.30
C HIS A 27 -13.39 3.28 2.78
N GLU A 28 -13.41 1.98 3.08
CA GLU A 28 -13.12 1.45 4.41
C GLU A 28 -11.61 1.39 4.58
N VAL A 29 -11.11 1.88 5.70
CA VAL A 29 -9.66 1.98 5.95
C VAL A 29 -9.27 1.15 7.16
N THR A 30 -8.22 0.36 7.00
CA THR A 30 -7.53 -0.35 8.08
C THR A 30 -6.09 0.14 8.11
N ILE A 31 -5.50 0.21 9.27
CA ILE A 31 -4.14 0.74 9.45
C ILE A 31 -3.24 -0.32 10.08
N ALA A 32 -2.04 -0.49 9.51
CA ALA A 32 -0.97 -1.30 10.07
C ALA A 32 0.26 -0.42 10.22
N ARG A 33 0.97 -0.58 11.32
CA ARG A 33 2.12 0.28 11.64
C ARG A 33 3.46 -0.42 11.52
N ASP A 34 3.45 -1.69 11.19
CA ASP A 34 4.66 -2.45 10.90
C ASP A 34 4.33 -3.54 9.88
N GLY A 35 5.38 -4.17 9.38
CA GLY A 35 5.20 -5.16 8.31
C GLY A 35 4.47 -6.41 8.74
N GLN A 36 4.60 -6.83 9.98
CA GLN A 36 3.89 -8.01 10.47
C GLN A 36 2.39 -7.72 10.61
N GLN A 37 2.05 -6.56 11.17
CA GLN A 37 0.66 -6.11 11.24
C GLN A 37 0.05 -6.02 9.85
N ALA A 38 0.83 -5.56 8.87
CA ALA A 38 0.35 -5.44 7.49
C ALA A 38 -0.03 -6.82 6.92
N LEU A 39 0.84 -7.81 7.08
CA LEU A 39 0.56 -9.16 6.59
C LEU A 39 -0.64 -9.79 7.31
N ASP A 40 -0.72 -9.63 8.62
CA ASP A 40 -1.84 -10.13 9.40
C ASP A 40 -3.15 -9.51 8.94
N ALA A 41 -3.16 -8.20 8.70
CA ALA A 41 -4.35 -7.50 8.24
C ALA A 41 -4.75 -7.92 6.81
N ILE A 42 -3.78 -8.10 5.92
CA ILE A 42 -4.06 -8.56 4.56
C ILE A 42 -4.74 -9.92 4.59
N ARG A 43 -4.23 -10.84 5.39
CA ARG A 43 -4.78 -12.19 5.51
C ARG A 43 -6.17 -12.20 6.16
N ALA A 44 -6.37 -11.32 7.13
CA ALA A 44 -7.63 -11.27 7.89
C ALA A 44 -8.76 -10.57 7.13
N SER A 45 -8.48 -9.41 6.53
CA SER A 45 -9.51 -8.56 5.92
C SER A 45 -9.54 -8.60 4.40
N ARG A 46 -8.48 -9.09 3.76
CA ARG A 46 -8.37 -9.16 2.30
C ARG A 46 -8.70 -7.83 1.62
N PRO A 47 -7.89 -6.80 1.85
CA PRO A 47 -8.16 -5.49 1.26
C PRO A 47 -8.07 -5.53 -0.27
N ASP A 48 -8.74 -4.60 -0.91
CA ASP A 48 -8.67 -4.45 -2.37
C ASP A 48 -7.35 -3.80 -2.79
N LEU A 49 -6.81 -2.93 -1.94
CA LEU A 49 -5.57 -2.22 -2.22
C LEU A 49 -4.80 -2.01 -0.91
N VAL A 50 -3.49 -2.15 -0.98
CA VAL A 50 -2.57 -1.85 0.12
C VAL A 50 -1.70 -0.67 -0.28
N LEU A 51 -1.70 0.39 0.53
CA LEU A 51 -0.75 1.48 0.43
C LEU A 51 0.41 1.10 1.35
N LEU A 52 1.55 0.76 0.79
CA LEU A 52 2.62 0.06 1.50
C LEU A 52 3.92 0.86 1.51
N ASP A 53 4.30 1.33 2.69
CA ASP A 53 5.58 2.00 2.88
C ASP A 53 6.72 1.00 2.80
N VAL A 54 7.83 1.40 2.19
CA VAL A 54 9.03 0.56 2.09
C VAL A 54 9.70 0.40 3.45
N MET A 55 9.85 1.50 4.19
CA MET A 55 10.62 1.51 5.43
C MET A 55 9.72 1.39 6.65
N MET A 56 9.51 0.16 7.11
CA MET A 56 8.72 -0.11 8.32
C MET A 56 9.50 -1.02 9.25
N PRO A 57 9.22 -0.95 10.58
CA PRO A 57 9.84 -1.89 11.52
C PRO A 57 9.29 -3.29 11.35
N ILE A 58 9.99 -4.25 11.91
CA ILE A 58 9.69 -5.69 11.95
C ILE A 58 9.92 -6.35 10.58
N LYS A 59 9.15 -5.93 9.57
CA LYS A 59 9.33 -6.34 8.17
C LYS A 59 9.23 -5.10 7.30
N THR A 60 10.13 -5.00 6.33
CA THR A 60 10.08 -3.91 5.35
C THR A 60 8.91 -4.12 4.40
N GLY A 61 8.55 -3.06 3.67
CA GLY A 61 7.52 -3.18 2.64
C GLY A 61 7.88 -4.20 1.57
N PHE A 62 9.17 -4.34 1.26
CA PHE A 62 9.62 -5.36 0.30
C PHE A 62 9.37 -6.77 0.81
N GLU A 63 9.65 -7.02 2.09
CA GLU A 63 9.41 -8.32 2.69
C GLU A 63 7.92 -8.65 2.71
N VAL A 64 7.09 -7.66 3.04
CA VAL A 64 5.63 -7.81 3.01
C VAL A 64 5.16 -8.17 1.62
N LEU A 65 5.62 -7.42 0.61
CA LEU A 65 5.23 -7.66 -0.79
C LEU A 65 5.64 -9.06 -1.25
N GLN A 66 6.85 -9.47 -0.91
CA GLN A 66 7.36 -10.78 -1.29
C GLN A 66 6.52 -11.91 -0.69
N GLU A 67 6.21 -11.83 0.60
CA GLU A 67 5.37 -12.83 1.27
C GLU A 67 3.93 -12.81 0.74
N LEU A 68 3.41 -11.63 0.44
CA LEU A 68 2.08 -11.47 -0.11
C LEU A 68 1.95 -12.15 -1.47
N ARG A 69 2.92 -11.93 -2.36
CA ARG A 69 2.90 -12.52 -3.70
C ARG A 69 3.15 -14.03 -3.69
N ALA A 70 3.81 -14.53 -2.66
CA ALA A 70 4.06 -15.97 -2.51
C ALA A 70 2.89 -16.72 -1.90
N ASP A 71 1.93 -16.04 -1.28
CA ASP A 71 0.76 -16.64 -0.65
C ASP A 71 -0.41 -16.63 -1.62
N GLU A 72 -0.76 -17.78 -2.18
CA GLU A 72 -1.81 -17.90 -3.20
C GLU A 72 -3.15 -17.29 -2.77
N ALA A 73 -3.47 -17.35 -1.48
CA ALA A 73 -4.75 -16.84 -0.97
C ALA A 73 -4.87 -15.33 -1.12
N ILE A 74 -3.75 -14.60 -1.14
CA ILE A 74 -3.73 -13.14 -1.17
C ILE A 74 -2.87 -12.56 -2.29
N ALA A 75 -2.31 -13.41 -3.14
CA ALA A 75 -1.35 -13.00 -4.16
C ALA A 75 -1.90 -11.98 -5.17
N GLY A 76 -3.22 -11.89 -5.32
CA GLY A 76 -3.85 -10.94 -6.23
C GLY A 76 -4.13 -9.57 -5.63
N THR A 77 -3.80 -9.34 -4.37
CA THR A 77 -4.02 -8.04 -3.72
C THR A 77 -3.21 -6.96 -4.43
N LYS A 78 -3.85 -5.84 -4.75
CA LYS A 78 -3.17 -4.73 -5.41
C LYS A 78 -2.33 -3.96 -4.39
N VAL A 79 -1.15 -3.53 -4.81
CA VAL A 79 -0.19 -2.84 -3.94
C VAL A 79 0.34 -1.59 -4.62
N LEU A 80 0.20 -0.47 -3.92
CA LEU A 80 0.85 0.79 -4.27
C LEU A 80 1.95 1.03 -3.24
N MET A 81 3.20 0.96 -3.66
CA MET A 81 4.34 1.20 -2.77
C MET A 81 4.61 2.68 -2.61
N LEU A 82 4.98 3.08 -1.40
CA LEU A 82 5.36 4.45 -1.08
C LEU A 82 6.84 4.46 -0.72
N THR A 83 7.64 5.17 -1.50
CA THR A 83 9.09 5.18 -1.33
C THR A 83 9.58 6.58 -0.98
N ALA A 84 10.77 6.67 -0.38
CA ALA A 84 11.39 7.96 -0.09
C ALA A 84 11.96 8.56 -1.38
N LYS A 85 11.94 9.90 -1.47
CA LYS A 85 12.53 10.62 -2.58
C LYS A 85 14.02 10.28 -2.70
N GLY A 86 14.48 10.08 -3.92
CA GLY A 86 15.89 9.76 -4.17
C GLY A 86 16.23 8.28 -4.09
N ARG A 87 15.24 7.42 -3.94
CA ARG A 87 15.46 5.97 -3.82
C ARG A 87 14.94 5.22 -5.04
N GLU A 88 15.49 5.53 -6.19
CA GLU A 88 15.09 4.91 -7.46
C GLU A 88 15.35 3.40 -7.47
N THR A 89 16.36 2.93 -6.73
CA THR A 89 16.62 1.51 -6.60
C THR A 89 15.49 0.79 -5.88
N ASP A 90 14.85 1.45 -4.93
CA ASP A 90 13.68 0.89 -4.23
C ASP A 90 12.51 0.74 -5.18
N THR A 91 12.32 1.71 -6.07
CA THR A 91 11.29 1.66 -7.10
C THR A 91 11.45 0.44 -8.00
N ALA A 92 12.65 0.25 -8.54
CA ALA A 92 12.96 -0.89 -9.41
C ALA A 92 12.75 -2.21 -8.68
N LYS A 93 13.17 -2.28 -7.42
CA LYS A 93 13.02 -3.48 -6.60
C LYS A 93 11.54 -3.80 -6.34
N GLY A 94 10.74 -2.78 -6.03
CA GLY A 94 9.31 -2.95 -5.81
C GLY A 94 8.59 -3.50 -7.05
N ILE A 95 8.89 -2.96 -8.21
CA ILE A 95 8.33 -3.43 -9.47
C ILE A 95 8.74 -4.88 -9.72
N ALA A 96 10.02 -5.21 -9.53
CA ALA A 96 10.53 -6.57 -9.72
C ALA A 96 9.86 -7.56 -8.78
N LEU A 97 9.48 -7.15 -7.58
CA LEU A 97 8.80 -8.00 -6.59
C LEU A 97 7.29 -8.06 -6.81
N GLY A 98 6.75 -7.30 -7.75
CA GLY A 98 5.35 -7.39 -8.13
C GLY A 98 4.43 -6.31 -7.59
N ALA A 99 4.94 -5.13 -7.25
CA ALA A 99 4.09 -3.99 -6.92
C ALA A 99 3.33 -3.54 -8.17
N ASP A 100 2.05 -3.17 -7.99
CA ASP A 100 1.24 -2.70 -9.11
C ASP A 100 1.58 -1.27 -9.51
N ALA A 101 2.02 -0.48 -8.53
CA ALA A 101 2.45 0.90 -8.76
C ALA A 101 3.30 1.35 -7.59
N TYR A 102 3.90 2.52 -7.71
CA TYR A 102 4.62 3.15 -6.62
C TYR A 102 4.54 4.66 -6.74
N MET A 103 4.74 5.33 -5.64
CA MET A 103 4.81 6.80 -5.59
C MET A 103 5.92 7.21 -4.64
N THR A 104 6.53 8.33 -4.92
CA THR A 104 7.61 8.88 -4.10
C THR A 104 7.04 9.86 -3.07
N LYS A 105 7.49 9.77 -1.83
CA LYS A 105 7.20 10.76 -0.79
C LYS A 105 8.14 11.95 -0.94
N PRO A 106 7.71 13.20 -0.75
CA PRO A 106 6.31 13.58 -0.51
C PRO A 106 5.49 13.47 -1.80
N PHE A 107 4.23 13.09 -1.66
CA PHE A 107 3.32 12.97 -2.80
C PHE A 107 2.23 14.03 -2.71
N SER A 108 1.65 14.35 -3.86
CA SER A 108 0.45 15.17 -3.92
C SER A 108 -0.75 14.31 -3.56
N THR A 109 -1.64 14.80 -2.70
CA THR A 109 -2.87 14.08 -2.35
C THR A 109 -3.74 13.85 -3.57
N LYS A 110 -3.75 14.81 -4.49
CA LYS A 110 -4.48 14.68 -5.74
C LYS A 110 -3.95 13.54 -6.60
N GLU A 111 -2.62 13.47 -6.77
CA GLU A 111 -1.99 12.41 -7.55
C GLU A 111 -2.21 11.05 -6.91
N LEU A 112 -2.11 10.96 -5.59
CA LEU A 112 -2.34 9.73 -4.88
C LEU A 112 -3.78 9.25 -5.10
N ALA A 113 -4.76 10.14 -4.92
CA ALA A 113 -6.16 9.79 -5.10
C ALA A 113 -6.44 9.29 -6.52
N GLU A 114 -5.87 9.96 -7.52
CA GLU A 114 -6.01 9.54 -8.92
C GLU A 114 -5.40 8.16 -9.16
N ARG A 115 -4.21 7.90 -8.62
CA ARG A 115 -3.55 6.62 -8.78
C ARG A 115 -4.36 5.51 -8.11
N VAL A 116 -4.90 5.76 -6.94
CA VAL A 116 -5.76 4.81 -6.23
C VAL A 116 -6.99 4.47 -7.08
N ARG A 117 -7.65 5.49 -7.64
CA ARG A 117 -8.82 5.26 -8.50
C ARG A 117 -8.46 4.41 -9.72
N GLN A 118 -7.32 4.68 -10.34
CA GLN A 118 -6.85 3.91 -11.49
C GLN A 118 -6.62 2.44 -11.12
N LEU A 119 -5.96 2.19 -9.99
CA LEU A 119 -5.67 0.84 -9.53
C LEU A 119 -6.94 0.07 -9.19
N LEU A 120 -7.89 0.71 -8.52
CA LEU A 120 -9.14 0.07 -8.12
C LEU A 120 -10.07 -0.20 -9.31
N SER A 121 -10.03 0.63 -10.34
CA SER A 121 -10.86 0.44 -11.53
C SER A 121 -10.21 -0.42 -12.61
N ALA A 122 -8.93 -0.73 -12.47
CA ALA A 122 -8.20 -1.56 -13.44
C ALA A 122 -8.53 -3.04 -13.21
N GLU A 123 -9.74 -3.42 -13.50
CA GLU A 123 -10.18 -4.80 -13.37
C GLU A 123 -9.58 -5.66 -14.46
N ALA A 124 -9.16 -6.82 -14.06
CA ALA A 124 -8.69 -7.78 -15.02
C ALA A 124 -9.85 -8.31 -15.88
#